data_c14240bae2eb1056b35ec50f484bc8a1
#
_entry.id   c14240bae2eb1056b35ec50f484bc8a1
#
_cell.length_a   1.000
_cell.length_b   1.000
_cell.length_c   1.000
_cell.angle_alpha   90.00
_cell.angle_beta   90.00
_cell.angle_gamma   90.00
#
_symmetry.space_group_name_H-M   'P 1'
#
loop_
_entity.id
_entity.type
_entity.pdbx_description
1 polymer ?
#
loop_
_entity_poly.entity_id
_entity_poly.type
_entity_poly.pdbx_seq_one_letter_code
_entity_poly.pdbx_strand_id
1 'polypeptide(L)'
;AAVLVQAAPAAGAQPAKADAVTAMSMKDLSAFVKDEIGFSYNGYFRSGWGASNNGSPKEWAIGSLGRFGNEYTSWFDLQLSQRVYNENGKTAKAVVMLDGNVGQSYASGWFGDNSSNDNLLQFSDIYLTTTGFLPFAPEAELWVGKHQLPKHEVQMLDWKTLPTDNGGGVGIENMALGSGKLDIALLRADIDQYDRTLSHSQQLNTNTVDVRYKAIPLWNNAELMVNGRYAMGNSTDEQKANVNDNGYYKWKDTWMFGTALTQKFNNGGFNEFSFLMANNSLASSFSRYTDSSPNTAFNGRYYGDHTNGTAIRLVSQGETYLTDNVIVANALVYSRGEDIYSYETGAHSDFTSYRAVIRPSYIWDKYNQSGVELAYFNQENKDQLGVKYKESGYKTTLYHAFKVDTSLLTSRPEIRFYGTYIHALNNELDNFSFADEKNDQFAAGVQAEVWW
;
A
#
# COMPACT_ATOMS: atom_id res chain seq x y z
N ALA A 1 -13.05 13.82 21.18
CA ALA A 1 -13.66 13.09 22.32
C ALA A 1 -13.40 13.81 23.64
N ALA A 2 -12.15 14.24 23.88
CA ALA A 2 -11.80 14.95 25.13
C ALA A 2 -12.57 16.28 25.31
N VAL A 3 -12.84 16.97 24.22
CA VAL A 3 -13.59 18.24 24.24
C VAL A 3 -15.03 18.04 24.69
N LEU A 4 -15.66 16.95 24.27
CA LEU A 4 -17.01 16.62 24.67
C LEU A 4 -17.12 16.27 26.15
N VAL A 5 -16.13 15.59 26.69
CA VAL A 5 -16.06 15.26 28.12
C VAL A 5 -15.92 16.54 28.97
N GLN A 6 -15.16 17.51 28.48
CA GLN A 6 -14.97 18.77 29.18
C GLN A 6 -16.21 19.69 29.15
N ALA A 7 -16.97 19.61 28.06
CA ALA A 7 -18.16 20.42 27.91
C ALA A 7 -19.32 19.97 28.83
N ALA A 8 -19.46 18.66 29.04
CA ALA A 8 -20.55 18.10 29.80
C ALA A 8 -20.54 18.49 31.31
N PRO A 9 -19.38 18.45 32.01
CA PRO A 9 -19.32 18.84 33.41
C PRO A 9 -19.38 20.36 33.64
N ALA A 10 -18.93 21.15 32.66
CA ALA A 10 -18.80 22.61 32.80
C ALA A 10 -20.12 23.35 32.80
N ALA A 11 -21.20 22.72 32.45
CA ALA A 11 -22.52 23.35 32.33
C ALA A 11 -23.27 23.52 33.68
N GLY A 12 -22.54 23.65 34.79
CA GLY A 12 -23.15 23.83 36.11
C GLY A 12 -23.96 22.60 36.53
N ALA A 13 -23.47 21.42 36.26
CA ALA A 13 -24.15 20.19 36.53
C ALA A 13 -24.51 20.04 38.01
N GLN A 14 -25.75 19.63 38.27
CA GLN A 14 -26.17 19.24 39.60
C GLN A 14 -25.41 17.97 40.03
N PRO A 15 -25.26 17.70 41.34
CA PRO A 15 -24.51 16.55 41.83
C PRO A 15 -24.89 15.22 41.17
N ALA A 16 -26.20 15.00 40.93
CA ALA A 16 -26.67 13.77 40.26
C ALA A 16 -26.21 13.64 38.82
N LYS A 17 -26.03 14.77 38.08
CA LYS A 17 -25.50 14.77 36.70
C LYS A 17 -23.99 14.54 36.70
N ALA A 18 -23.27 15.10 37.66
CA ALA A 18 -21.85 14.88 37.82
C ALA A 18 -21.55 13.41 38.12
N ASP A 19 -22.34 12.79 38.98
CA ASP A 19 -22.22 11.38 39.31
C ASP A 19 -22.50 10.49 38.09
N ALA A 20 -23.48 10.84 37.26
CA ALA A 20 -23.78 10.09 36.02
C ALA A 20 -22.63 10.18 35.00
N VAL A 21 -21.98 11.36 34.88
CA VAL A 21 -20.81 11.54 33.97
C VAL A 21 -19.61 10.77 34.50
N THR A 22 -19.36 10.79 35.82
CA THR A 22 -18.23 10.05 36.42
C THR A 22 -18.43 8.54 36.40
N ALA A 23 -19.67 8.03 36.30
CA ALA A 23 -19.97 6.62 36.13
C ALA A 23 -19.78 6.11 34.72
N MET A 24 -19.66 6.99 33.70
CA MET A 24 -19.43 6.63 32.33
C MET A 24 -17.97 6.20 32.12
N SER A 25 -17.76 4.95 31.65
CA SER A 25 -16.43 4.48 31.34
C SER A 25 -15.89 5.13 30.05
N MET A 26 -14.58 5.11 29.86
CA MET A 26 -13.98 5.57 28.61
C MET A 26 -14.46 4.75 27.41
N LYS A 27 -14.75 3.46 27.62
CA LYS A 27 -15.34 2.59 26.62
C LYS A 27 -16.73 3.06 26.21
N ASP A 28 -17.58 3.39 27.18
CA ASP A 28 -18.94 3.87 26.94
C ASP A 28 -18.94 5.21 26.23
N LEU A 29 -18.05 6.11 26.63
CA LEU A 29 -17.87 7.40 25.97
C LEU A 29 -17.40 7.24 24.53
N SER A 30 -16.45 6.38 24.30
CA SER A 30 -15.95 6.06 22.95
C SER A 30 -17.07 5.52 22.06
N ALA A 31 -17.88 4.59 22.57
CA ALA A 31 -19.04 4.07 21.87
C ALA A 31 -20.08 5.15 21.57
N PHE A 32 -20.35 6.05 22.51
CA PHE A 32 -21.27 7.16 22.32
C PHE A 32 -20.79 8.10 21.21
N VAL A 33 -19.53 8.49 21.22
CA VAL A 33 -18.96 9.38 20.19
C VAL A 33 -19.07 8.73 18.82
N LYS A 34 -18.75 7.46 18.69
CA LYS A 34 -18.79 6.72 17.43
C LYS A 34 -20.22 6.49 16.95
N ASP A 35 -21.10 6.00 17.80
CA ASP A 35 -22.42 5.51 17.42
C ASP A 35 -23.48 6.62 17.41
N GLU A 36 -23.44 7.56 18.35
CA GLU A 36 -24.42 8.64 18.47
C GLU A 36 -23.99 9.93 17.77
N ILE A 37 -22.74 10.35 17.96
CA ILE A 37 -22.20 11.55 17.30
C ILE A 37 -21.76 11.24 15.87
N GLY A 38 -21.31 10.00 15.63
CA GLY A 38 -20.89 9.54 14.31
C GLY A 38 -19.49 10.02 13.93
N PHE A 39 -18.65 10.36 14.91
CA PHE A 39 -17.26 10.72 14.70
C PHE A 39 -16.36 9.50 14.89
N SER A 40 -15.44 9.30 13.94
CA SER A 40 -14.41 8.26 14.03
C SER A 40 -13.03 8.85 13.74
N TYR A 41 -12.07 8.44 14.54
CA TYR A 41 -10.67 8.78 14.36
C TYR A 41 -9.87 7.49 14.29
N ASN A 42 -9.21 7.27 13.14
CA ASN A 42 -8.37 6.11 12.89
C ASN A 42 -6.98 6.57 12.50
N GLY A 43 -5.99 5.80 12.87
CA GLY A 43 -4.63 6.16 12.59
C GLY A 43 -3.75 4.95 12.39
N TYR A 44 -2.58 5.24 11.86
CA TYR A 44 -1.48 4.32 11.68
C TYR A 44 -0.17 5.08 11.77
N PHE A 45 0.82 4.52 12.41
CA PHE A 45 2.18 4.95 12.15
C PHE A 45 3.18 3.82 12.36
N ARG A 46 4.33 3.98 11.72
CA ARG A 46 5.56 3.27 12.03
C ARG A 46 6.69 4.27 12.12
N SER A 47 7.53 4.11 13.13
CA SER A 47 8.64 5.01 13.40
C SER A 47 9.68 4.31 14.26
N GLY A 48 10.93 4.73 14.19
CA GLY A 48 11.97 4.09 14.99
C GLY A 48 13.32 4.74 14.89
N TRP A 49 14.32 3.96 15.23
CA TRP A 49 15.74 4.31 15.19
C TRP A 49 16.53 3.14 14.63
N GLY A 50 17.55 3.45 13.84
CA GLY A 50 18.47 2.45 13.32
C GLY A 50 19.86 3.01 13.12
N ALA A 51 20.84 2.13 13.21
CA ALA A 51 22.24 2.43 12.99
C ALA A 51 22.87 1.32 12.15
N SER A 52 23.89 1.67 11.38
CA SER A 52 24.67 0.68 10.63
C SER A 52 26.11 0.60 11.15
N ASN A 53 26.80 -0.44 10.74
CA ASN A 53 28.21 -0.62 11.04
C ASN A 53 29.13 0.33 10.28
N ASN A 54 28.60 1.04 9.28
CA ASN A 54 29.39 1.93 8.43
C ASN A 54 28.52 3.06 7.86
N GLY A 55 28.56 4.21 8.52
CA GLY A 55 27.79 5.40 8.12
C GLY A 55 26.30 5.29 8.45
N SER A 56 25.51 6.15 7.86
CA SER A 56 24.06 6.11 7.98
C SER A 56 23.52 4.86 7.29
N PRO A 57 22.53 4.17 7.90
CA PRO A 57 21.95 2.99 7.27
C PRO A 57 21.22 3.37 5.99
N LYS A 58 21.36 2.52 4.97
CA LYS A 58 20.67 2.66 3.69
C LYS A 58 19.60 1.60 3.54
N GLU A 59 18.48 2.00 2.98
CA GLU A 59 17.40 1.11 2.54
C GLU A 59 17.74 0.55 1.14
N TRP A 60 17.41 -0.71 0.90
CA TRP A 60 17.61 -1.30 -0.41
C TRP A 60 16.55 -2.33 -0.75
N ALA A 61 15.99 -2.22 -1.95
CA ALA A 61 15.09 -3.22 -2.55
C ALA A 61 13.95 -3.64 -1.60
N ILE A 62 13.28 -2.68 -0.95
CA ILE A 62 12.23 -2.96 0.03
C ILE A 62 11.12 -3.80 -0.59
N GLY A 63 10.71 -3.48 -1.82
CA GLY A 63 9.67 -4.23 -2.53
C GLY A 63 10.03 -5.66 -2.91
N SER A 64 11.29 -6.06 -2.71
CA SER A 64 11.80 -7.40 -3.02
C SER A 64 12.33 -8.15 -1.78
N LEU A 65 12.94 -7.44 -0.83
CA LEU A 65 13.52 -8.00 0.40
C LEU A 65 12.67 -7.74 1.64
N GLY A 66 11.65 -6.90 1.53
CA GLY A 66 10.85 -6.49 2.67
C GLY A 66 11.39 -5.28 3.40
N ARG A 67 10.50 -4.61 4.16
CA ARG A 67 10.82 -3.39 4.90
C ARG A 67 11.38 -3.66 6.31
N PHE A 68 11.17 -4.85 6.85
CA PHE A 68 11.60 -5.16 8.21
C PHE A 68 13.13 -5.15 8.31
N GLY A 69 13.64 -4.29 9.19
CA GLY A 69 15.08 -4.09 9.34
C GLY A 69 15.77 -3.44 8.14
N ASN A 70 15.01 -2.86 7.24
CA ASN A 70 15.46 -2.27 5.98
C ASN A 70 14.73 -0.94 5.69
N GLU A 71 14.25 -0.27 6.73
CA GLU A 71 13.51 0.98 6.63
C GLU A 71 13.95 1.94 7.72
N TYR A 72 14.28 3.18 7.34
CA TYR A 72 14.83 4.19 8.24
C TYR A 72 14.11 5.54 8.07
N THR A 73 12.85 5.49 7.68
CA THR A 73 11.91 6.61 7.64
C THR A 73 10.65 6.22 8.38
N SER A 74 9.87 7.21 8.78
CA SER A 74 8.57 7.01 9.41
C SER A 74 7.46 7.23 8.40
N TRP A 75 6.35 6.55 8.59
CA TRP A 75 5.12 6.75 7.83
C TRP A 75 3.95 6.91 8.79
N PHE A 76 2.98 7.74 8.42
CA PHE A 76 1.74 7.88 9.19
C PHE A 76 0.51 8.02 8.28
N ASP A 77 -0.64 7.57 8.79
CA ASP A 77 -1.96 7.79 8.24
C ASP A 77 -2.87 8.31 9.35
N LEU A 78 -3.60 9.40 9.11
CA LEU A 78 -4.59 9.93 10.04
C LEU A 78 -5.90 10.13 9.30
N GLN A 79 -6.94 9.39 9.69
CA GLN A 79 -8.25 9.48 9.09
C GLN A 79 -9.27 10.01 10.08
N LEU A 80 -9.98 11.06 9.67
CA LEU A 80 -11.11 11.63 10.37
C LEU A 80 -12.37 11.38 9.56
N SER A 81 -13.41 10.87 10.19
CA SER A 81 -14.70 10.72 9.55
C SER A 81 -15.82 11.22 10.44
N GLN A 82 -16.80 11.88 9.83
CA GLN A 82 -17.96 12.42 10.52
C GLN A 82 -19.23 12.06 9.76
N ARG A 83 -20.13 11.35 10.41
CA ARG A 83 -21.48 11.14 9.89
C ARG A 83 -22.24 12.47 9.96
N VAL A 84 -22.69 12.96 8.80
CA VAL A 84 -23.36 14.25 8.67
C VAL A 84 -24.86 14.12 8.47
N TYR A 85 -25.35 12.92 8.17
CA TYR A 85 -26.77 12.64 8.02
C TYR A 85 -27.07 11.18 8.37
N ASN A 86 -28.18 10.95 9.07
CA ASN A 86 -28.64 9.61 9.45
C ASN A 86 -30.15 9.63 9.74
N GLU A 87 -30.96 9.58 8.69
CA GLU A 87 -32.42 9.57 8.80
C GLU A 87 -33.03 8.77 7.66
N ASN A 88 -34.21 8.18 7.88
CA ASN A 88 -35.00 7.51 6.87
C ASN A 88 -34.25 6.41 6.10
N GLY A 89 -33.38 5.66 6.79
CA GLY A 89 -32.58 4.61 6.19
C GLY A 89 -31.45 5.11 5.30
N LYS A 90 -31.15 6.41 5.35
CA LYS A 90 -30.11 7.05 4.56
C LYS A 90 -29.02 7.59 5.47
N THR A 91 -27.76 7.37 5.12
CA THR A 91 -26.62 7.91 5.84
C THR A 91 -25.69 8.65 4.89
N ALA A 92 -25.00 9.66 5.42
CA ALA A 92 -23.92 10.31 4.72
C ALA A 92 -22.77 10.57 5.68
N LYS A 93 -21.54 10.32 5.24
CA LYS A 93 -20.33 10.45 6.03
C LYS A 93 -19.25 11.19 5.26
N ALA A 94 -18.71 12.24 5.87
CA ALA A 94 -17.56 12.98 5.34
C ALA A 94 -16.27 12.35 5.86
N VAL A 95 -15.28 12.13 4.96
CA VAL A 95 -14.01 11.49 5.29
C VAL A 95 -12.86 12.34 4.79
N VAL A 96 -11.88 12.56 5.66
CA VAL A 96 -10.61 13.21 5.32
C VAL A 96 -9.47 12.33 5.86
N MET A 97 -8.48 12.06 5.03
CA MET A 97 -7.28 11.35 5.46
C MET A 97 -6.03 12.11 5.07
N LEU A 98 -5.14 12.28 6.04
CA LEU A 98 -3.80 12.80 5.88
C LEU A 98 -2.82 11.64 5.99
N ASP A 99 -1.80 11.59 5.12
CA ASP A 99 -0.71 10.65 5.26
C ASP A 99 0.62 11.26 4.82
N GLY A 100 1.70 10.59 5.14
CA GLY A 100 3.00 11.04 4.70
C GLY A 100 4.19 10.36 5.36
N ASN A 101 5.35 10.79 4.92
CA ASN A 101 6.64 10.38 5.48
C ASN A 101 7.14 11.40 6.49
N VAL A 102 7.90 10.91 7.48
CA VAL A 102 8.70 11.75 8.36
C VAL A 102 10.10 11.17 8.44
N GLY A 103 11.11 11.98 8.19
CA GLY A 103 12.52 11.55 8.28
C GLY A 103 12.94 11.25 9.70
N GLN A 104 13.81 10.26 9.87
CA GLN A 104 14.39 9.88 11.16
C GLN A 104 15.82 10.39 11.33
N SER A 105 16.43 10.92 10.26
CA SER A 105 17.85 11.28 10.25
C SER A 105 18.14 12.62 10.91
N TYR A 106 17.21 13.58 10.82
CA TYR A 106 17.39 14.94 11.32
C TYR A 106 16.39 15.27 12.41
N ALA A 107 16.81 16.10 13.35
CA ALA A 107 15.92 16.56 14.42
C ALA A 107 14.80 17.49 13.93
N SER A 108 15.08 18.24 12.85
CA SER A 108 14.09 19.14 12.24
C SER A 108 13.15 18.38 11.31
N GLY A 109 11.84 18.56 11.49
CA GLY A 109 10.80 17.82 10.77
C GLY A 109 9.76 18.71 10.09
N TRP A 110 10.14 19.87 9.55
CA TRP A 110 9.19 20.72 8.85
C TRP A 110 8.77 20.11 7.51
N PHE A 111 7.46 20.11 7.26
CA PHE A 111 6.93 19.66 5.98
C PHE A 111 7.35 20.63 4.86
N GLY A 112 7.75 20.07 3.74
CA GLY A 112 8.24 20.85 2.62
C GLY A 112 9.67 21.35 2.77
N ASP A 113 10.38 20.90 3.80
CA ASP A 113 11.81 21.19 3.93
C ASP A 113 12.57 20.38 2.88
N ASN A 114 13.18 21.10 1.94
CA ASN A 114 13.93 20.50 0.84
C ASN A 114 15.29 19.92 1.27
N SER A 115 15.71 20.15 2.50
CA SER A 115 17.03 19.69 2.95
C SER A 115 17.10 18.19 3.17
N SER A 116 15.96 17.52 3.45
CA SER A 116 15.91 16.09 3.67
C SER A 116 15.06 15.30 2.67
N ASN A 117 14.11 15.94 1.99
CA ASN A 117 13.09 15.32 1.13
C ASN A 117 12.26 14.21 1.82
N ASP A 118 12.44 14.03 3.14
CA ASP A 118 11.84 12.93 3.89
C ASP A 118 10.54 13.32 4.58
N ASN A 119 10.21 14.63 4.63
CA ASN A 119 9.04 15.14 5.31
C ASN A 119 7.98 15.56 4.30
N LEU A 120 7.09 14.63 3.99
CA LEU A 120 6.00 14.82 3.03
C LEU A 120 4.67 14.67 3.74
N LEU A 121 3.72 15.53 3.40
CA LEU A 121 2.34 15.48 3.89
C LEU A 121 1.40 15.63 2.71
N GLN A 122 0.38 14.77 2.65
CA GLN A 122 -0.63 14.86 1.61
C GLN A 122 -2.02 14.54 2.16
N PHE A 123 -3.03 15.06 1.46
CA PHE A 123 -4.40 14.57 1.60
C PHE A 123 -4.58 13.40 0.65
N SER A 124 -4.66 12.21 1.19
CA SER A 124 -4.93 11.03 0.38
C SER A 124 -6.41 10.86 0.09
N ASP A 125 -7.28 11.26 1.01
CA ASP A 125 -8.72 11.15 0.88
C ASP A 125 -9.41 12.44 1.30
N ILE A 126 -10.36 12.89 0.47
CA ILE A 126 -11.37 13.90 0.78
C ILE A 126 -12.61 13.50 0.00
N TYR A 127 -13.59 12.89 0.66
CA TYR A 127 -14.77 12.39 -0.04
C TYR A 127 -15.98 12.31 0.87
N LEU A 128 -17.15 12.23 0.24
CA LEU A 128 -18.41 11.91 0.86
C LEU A 128 -18.82 10.49 0.48
N THR A 129 -19.20 9.68 1.44
CA THR A 129 -19.79 8.36 1.20
C THR A 129 -21.20 8.29 1.79
N THR A 130 -22.09 7.61 1.10
CA THR A 130 -23.51 7.54 1.46
C THR A 130 -24.01 6.10 1.39
N THR A 131 -25.05 5.78 2.16
CA THR A 131 -25.81 4.54 2.01
C THR A 131 -27.30 4.86 1.93
N GLY A 132 -28.08 3.99 1.28
CA GLY A 132 -29.53 4.11 1.20
C GLY A 132 -30.05 5.05 0.11
N PHE A 133 -29.19 5.73 -0.65
CA PHE A 133 -29.60 6.65 -1.69
C PHE A 133 -29.87 5.99 -3.05
N LEU A 134 -29.33 4.81 -3.28
CA LEU A 134 -29.50 4.07 -4.52
C LEU A 134 -30.72 3.14 -4.41
N PRO A 135 -31.83 3.40 -5.13
CA PRO A 135 -33.03 2.57 -4.99
C PRO A 135 -32.81 1.10 -5.35
N PHE A 136 -31.93 0.85 -6.31
CA PHE A 136 -31.61 -0.51 -6.78
C PHE A 136 -30.62 -1.25 -5.88
N ALA A 137 -29.93 -0.54 -4.97
CA ALA A 137 -28.93 -1.09 -4.07
C ALA A 137 -28.85 -0.28 -2.77
N PRO A 138 -29.86 -0.38 -1.88
CA PRO A 138 -29.90 0.43 -0.65
C PRO A 138 -28.77 0.12 0.32
N GLU A 139 -28.16 -1.06 0.23
CA GLU A 139 -27.02 -1.48 1.05
C GLU A 139 -25.68 -0.94 0.54
N ALA A 140 -25.62 -0.50 -0.72
CA ALA A 140 -24.38 -0.06 -1.34
C ALA A 140 -24.00 1.35 -0.94
N GLU A 141 -22.71 1.62 -0.96
CA GLU A 141 -22.14 2.93 -0.69
C GLU A 141 -21.88 3.66 -2.00
N LEU A 142 -22.49 4.83 -2.15
CA LEU A 142 -22.17 5.77 -3.24
C LEU A 142 -21.22 6.82 -2.69
N TRP A 143 -20.03 6.95 -3.27
CA TRP A 143 -19.05 7.92 -2.84
C TRP A 143 -18.64 8.85 -3.97
N VAL A 144 -18.26 10.08 -3.62
CA VAL A 144 -17.77 11.10 -4.55
C VAL A 144 -16.65 11.89 -3.88
N GLY A 145 -15.55 12.08 -4.60
CA GLY A 145 -14.42 12.87 -4.15
C GLY A 145 -13.09 12.17 -4.42
N LYS A 146 -12.08 12.50 -3.66
CA LYS A 146 -10.78 11.83 -3.69
C LYS A 146 -10.80 10.70 -2.66
N HIS A 147 -10.87 9.47 -3.13
CA HIS A 147 -11.01 8.30 -2.28
C HIS A 147 -10.05 7.20 -2.71
N GLN A 148 -9.18 6.78 -1.80
CA GLN A 148 -8.35 5.60 -2.02
C GLN A 148 -9.23 4.36 -2.08
N LEU A 149 -9.10 3.58 -3.15
CA LEU A 149 -9.81 2.32 -3.25
C LEU A 149 -9.29 1.34 -2.18
N PRO A 150 -10.11 0.33 -1.80
CA PRO A 150 -9.70 -0.64 -0.78
C PRO A 150 -8.32 -1.23 -1.04
N LYS A 151 -7.51 -1.30 0.01
CA LYS A 151 -6.12 -1.75 -0.05
C LYS A 151 -6.02 -3.27 -0.08
N HIS A 152 -5.16 -3.77 -0.96
CA HIS A 152 -4.73 -5.17 -1.02
C HIS A 152 -3.20 -5.18 -0.92
N GLU A 153 -2.70 -5.07 0.30
CA GLU A 153 -1.28 -4.87 0.56
C GLU A 153 -0.56 -6.20 0.77
N VAL A 154 0.62 -6.32 0.15
CA VAL A 154 1.61 -7.32 0.53
C VAL A 154 2.44 -6.68 1.64
N GLN A 155 2.02 -6.87 2.88
CA GLN A 155 2.52 -6.12 4.03
C GLN A 155 4.04 -6.24 4.21
N MET A 156 4.58 -7.44 4.06
CA MET A 156 6.00 -7.69 4.27
C MET A 156 6.89 -7.04 3.21
N LEU A 157 6.35 -6.76 2.02
CA LEU A 157 7.05 -6.14 0.90
C LEU A 157 6.67 -4.66 0.70
N ASP A 158 5.72 -4.15 1.47
CA ASP A 158 5.30 -2.74 1.47
C ASP A 158 4.82 -2.23 0.10
N TRP A 159 4.10 -3.05 -0.64
CA TRP A 159 3.44 -2.62 -1.87
C TRP A 159 2.06 -3.28 -2.02
N LYS A 160 1.25 -2.74 -2.93
CA LYS A 160 -0.13 -3.16 -3.13
C LYS A 160 -0.27 -3.96 -4.42
N THR A 161 -1.09 -5.00 -4.39
CA THR A 161 -1.38 -5.80 -5.61
C THR A 161 -2.33 -5.05 -6.54
N LEU A 162 -3.23 -4.22 -6.00
CA LEU A 162 -4.17 -3.41 -6.77
C LEU A 162 -3.91 -1.93 -6.55
N PRO A 163 -4.05 -1.10 -7.59
CA PRO A 163 -3.94 0.36 -7.44
C PRO A 163 -5.01 0.91 -6.50
N THR A 164 -4.61 1.84 -5.65
CA THR A 164 -5.51 2.51 -4.71
C THR A 164 -5.55 4.01 -4.92
N ASP A 165 -4.44 4.61 -5.33
CA ASP A 165 -4.27 6.05 -5.42
C ASP A 165 -4.92 6.60 -6.68
N ASN A 166 -5.60 7.74 -6.54
CA ASN A 166 -6.27 8.42 -7.64
C ASN A 166 -6.53 9.90 -7.28
N GLY A 167 -6.97 10.67 -8.25
CA GLY A 167 -7.52 12.00 -8.05
C GLY A 167 -9.00 11.94 -7.71
N GLY A 168 -9.78 12.87 -8.24
CA GLY A 168 -11.24 12.87 -8.05
C GLY A 168 -11.90 11.67 -8.72
N GLY A 169 -12.95 11.17 -8.11
CA GLY A 169 -13.68 10.03 -8.62
C GLY A 169 -15.09 9.92 -8.08
N VAL A 170 -15.77 8.92 -8.56
CA VAL A 170 -17.11 8.52 -8.14
C VAL A 170 -17.19 6.99 -8.19
N GLY A 171 -17.89 6.41 -7.25
CA GLY A 171 -18.00 4.95 -7.26
C GLY A 171 -19.11 4.43 -6.37
N ILE A 172 -19.36 3.15 -6.56
CA ILE A 172 -20.28 2.36 -5.73
C ILE A 172 -19.46 1.23 -5.13
N GLU A 173 -19.53 1.10 -3.82
CA GLU A 173 -18.87 0.02 -3.09
C GLU A 173 -19.89 -0.88 -2.39
N ASN A 174 -19.55 -2.16 -2.30
CA ASN A 174 -20.32 -3.17 -1.56
C ASN A 174 -21.76 -3.35 -2.06
N MET A 175 -21.99 -3.24 -3.36
CA MET A 175 -23.28 -3.55 -3.95
C MET A 175 -23.46 -5.06 -4.00
N ALA A 176 -24.50 -5.57 -3.37
CA ALA A 176 -24.81 -7.01 -3.41
C ALA A 176 -25.11 -7.43 -4.84
N LEU A 177 -24.42 -8.47 -5.32
CA LEU A 177 -24.60 -9.05 -6.62
C LEU A 177 -24.31 -10.55 -6.57
N GLY A 178 -25.33 -11.38 -6.84
CA GLY A 178 -25.17 -12.83 -6.69
C GLY A 178 -24.69 -13.21 -5.30
N SER A 179 -23.68 -14.04 -5.20
CA SER A 179 -23.09 -14.48 -3.93
C SER A 179 -22.03 -13.53 -3.36
N GLY A 180 -21.63 -12.54 -4.14
CA GLY A 180 -20.57 -11.61 -3.77
C GLY A 180 -21.03 -10.17 -3.74
N LYS A 181 -20.06 -9.26 -3.74
CA LYS A 181 -20.26 -7.81 -3.71
C LYS A 181 -19.46 -7.16 -4.82
N LEU A 182 -20.07 -6.17 -5.47
CA LEU A 182 -19.48 -5.46 -6.59
C LEU A 182 -19.08 -4.04 -6.18
N ASP A 183 -17.84 -3.66 -6.52
CA ASP A 183 -17.34 -2.29 -6.47
C ASP A 183 -17.08 -1.82 -7.90
N ILE A 184 -17.58 -0.64 -8.25
CA ILE A 184 -17.31 0.02 -9.53
C ILE A 184 -16.89 1.45 -9.25
N ALA A 185 -15.79 1.90 -9.86
CA ALA A 185 -15.32 3.26 -9.73
C ALA A 185 -14.93 3.85 -11.07
N LEU A 186 -15.18 5.15 -11.23
CA LEU A 186 -14.66 5.98 -12.31
C LEU A 186 -13.71 7.01 -11.67
N LEU A 187 -12.46 7.00 -12.12
CA LEU A 187 -11.37 7.72 -11.45
C LEU A 187 -10.64 8.62 -12.44
N ARG A 188 -10.19 9.76 -11.94
CA ARG A 188 -9.27 10.64 -12.66
C ARG A 188 -7.89 10.56 -12.01
N ALA A 189 -6.85 10.44 -12.82
CA ALA A 189 -5.47 10.45 -12.35
C ALA A 189 -4.56 11.03 -13.44
N ASP A 190 -4.58 12.34 -13.60
CA ASP A 190 -3.77 13.02 -14.60
C ASP A 190 -2.28 12.76 -14.35
N ILE A 191 -1.52 12.74 -15.42
CA ILE A 191 -0.10 12.44 -15.42
C ILE A 191 0.68 13.51 -16.18
N ASP A 192 1.97 13.59 -15.92
CA ASP A 192 2.90 14.43 -16.70
C ASP A 192 3.49 13.60 -17.84
N GLN A 193 3.01 13.86 -19.05
CA GLN A 193 3.52 13.25 -20.28
C GLN A 193 4.75 14.00 -20.74
N TYR A 194 5.89 13.31 -20.80
CA TYR A 194 7.19 13.91 -21.11
C TYR A 194 7.57 13.78 -22.57
N ASP A 195 8.42 14.70 -23.02
CA ASP A 195 9.13 14.56 -24.29
C ASP A 195 10.35 13.61 -24.14
N ARG A 196 10.93 13.19 -25.26
CA ARG A 196 12.03 12.21 -25.27
C ARG A 196 13.32 12.73 -24.63
N THR A 197 13.47 14.05 -24.50
CA THR A 197 14.60 14.67 -23.81
C THR A 197 14.38 14.76 -22.30
N LEU A 198 13.18 14.46 -21.83
CA LEU A 198 12.73 14.60 -20.44
C LEU A 198 12.85 16.04 -19.91
N SER A 199 12.85 17.01 -20.82
CA SER A 199 12.98 18.44 -20.50
C SER A 199 11.65 19.16 -20.39
N HIS A 200 10.63 18.68 -21.10
CA HIS A 200 9.31 19.29 -21.17
C HIS A 200 8.25 18.25 -20.88
N SER A 201 7.17 18.69 -20.26
CA SER A 201 6.02 17.84 -20.01
C SER A 201 4.72 18.60 -20.23
N GLN A 202 3.65 17.85 -20.45
CA GLN A 202 2.29 18.35 -20.51
C GLN A 202 1.38 17.50 -19.63
N GLN A 203 0.42 18.12 -18.97
CA GLN A 203 -0.54 17.41 -18.15
C GLN A 203 -1.53 16.69 -19.05
N LEU A 204 -1.48 15.38 -19.05
CA LEU A 204 -2.41 14.53 -19.78
C LEU A 204 -3.53 14.09 -18.84
N ASN A 205 -4.77 14.37 -19.23
CA ASN A 205 -5.94 13.82 -18.52
C ASN A 205 -6.04 12.31 -18.79
N THR A 206 -6.13 11.52 -17.74
CA THR A 206 -6.45 10.10 -17.82
C THR A 206 -7.64 9.76 -16.94
N ASN A 207 -8.49 8.86 -17.42
CA ASN A 207 -9.65 8.36 -16.70
C ASN A 207 -9.61 6.84 -16.68
N THR A 208 -9.98 6.28 -15.53
CA THR A 208 -9.89 4.84 -15.29
C THR A 208 -11.22 4.31 -14.81
N VAL A 209 -11.65 3.18 -15.37
CA VAL A 209 -12.71 2.35 -14.83
C VAL A 209 -12.08 1.22 -14.05
N ASP A 210 -12.49 1.06 -12.79
CA ASP A 210 -12.04 -0.02 -11.90
C ASP A 210 -13.25 -0.82 -11.43
N VAL A 211 -13.19 -2.14 -11.58
CA VAL A 211 -14.28 -3.05 -11.21
C VAL A 211 -13.71 -4.17 -10.36
N ARG A 212 -14.32 -4.42 -9.21
CA ARG A 212 -13.95 -5.50 -8.30
C ARG A 212 -15.19 -6.27 -7.87
N TYR A 213 -15.21 -7.55 -8.19
CA TYR A 213 -16.23 -8.47 -7.70
C TYR A 213 -15.60 -9.35 -6.63
N LYS A 214 -16.04 -9.17 -5.39
CA LYS A 214 -15.35 -9.68 -4.18
C LYS A 214 -16.29 -10.43 -3.25
N ALA A 215 -15.70 -10.96 -2.18
CA ALA A 215 -16.42 -11.70 -1.13
C ALA A 215 -17.25 -12.86 -1.70
N ILE A 216 -16.78 -13.48 -2.77
CA ILE A 216 -17.44 -14.63 -3.39
C ILE A 216 -17.07 -15.85 -2.57
N PRO A 217 -18.02 -16.49 -1.85
CA PRO A 217 -17.71 -17.68 -1.09
C PRO A 217 -17.45 -18.86 -2.03
N LEU A 218 -16.40 -19.64 -1.74
CA LEU A 218 -16.07 -20.85 -2.49
C LEU A 218 -16.38 -22.11 -1.67
N TRP A 219 -15.50 -22.42 -0.74
CA TRP A 219 -15.66 -23.48 0.25
C TRP A 219 -15.48 -22.89 1.64
N ASN A 220 -15.46 -23.71 2.66
CA ASN A 220 -15.38 -23.23 4.04
C ASN A 220 -14.13 -22.36 4.26
N ASN A 221 -14.35 -21.14 4.76
CA ASN A 221 -13.32 -20.12 5.05
C ASN A 221 -12.51 -19.65 3.83
N ALA A 222 -13.04 -19.82 2.62
CA ALA A 222 -12.39 -19.36 1.39
C ALA A 222 -13.27 -18.36 0.66
N GLU A 223 -12.62 -17.28 0.17
CA GLU A 223 -13.23 -16.22 -0.62
C GLU A 223 -12.45 -15.96 -1.89
N LEU A 224 -13.15 -15.61 -2.94
CA LEU A 224 -12.58 -15.21 -4.22
C LEU A 224 -12.90 -13.76 -4.51
N MET A 225 -11.94 -13.04 -5.09
CA MET A 225 -12.13 -11.75 -5.72
C MET A 225 -11.65 -11.82 -7.16
N VAL A 226 -12.40 -11.16 -8.07
CA VAL A 226 -12.01 -10.93 -9.46
C VAL A 226 -12.02 -9.44 -9.70
N ASN A 227 -11.04 -8.91 -10.39
CA ASN A 227 -10.93 -7.47 -10.62
C ASN A 227 -10.44 -7.15 -12.03
N GLY A 228 -10.76 -5.96 -12.49
CA GLY A 228 -10.30 -5.42 -13.76
C GLY A 228 -10.24 -3.92 -13.74
N ARG A 229 -9.31 -3.36 -14.50
CA ARG A 229 -9.08 -1.92 -14.60
C ARG A 229 -8.68 -1.57 -16.02
N TYR A 230 -9.20 -0.45 -16.50
CA TYR A 230 -8.81 0.11 -17.81
C TYR A 230 -8.61 1.61 -17.68
N ALA A 231 -7.42 2.10 -18.05
CA ALA A 231 -7.06 3.51 -18.02
C ALA A 231 -6.95 4.07 -19.44
N MET A 232 -7.71 5.14 -19.70
CA MET A 232 -7.80 5.80 -21.00
C MET A 232 -7.21 7.21 -20.95
N GLY A 233 -6.43 7.57 -21.97
CA GLY A 233 -5.95 8.92 -22.18
C GLY A 233 -7.03 9.78 -22.86
N ASN A 234 -7.01 11.07 -22.54
CA ASN A 234 -7.88 12.08 -23.15
C ASN A 234 -7.04 13.30 -23.55
N SER A 235 -6.33 13.16 -24.68
CA SER A 235 -5.44 14.20 -25.17
C SER A 235 -6.21 15.30 -25.89
N THR A 236 -5.78 16.55 -25.70
CA THR A 236 -6.21 17.68 -26.56
C THR A 236 -5.59 17.56 -27.95
N ASP A 237 -6.10 18.33 -28.90
CA ASP A 237 -5.49 18.37 -30.24
C ASP A 237 -4.06 18.90 -30.22
N GLU A 238 -3.77 19.88 -29.36
CA GLU A 238 -2.42 20.38 -29.13
C GLU A 238 -1.51 19.30 -28.57
N GLN A 239 -1.97 18.52 -27.60
CA GLN A 239 -1.20 17.44 -27.02
C GLN A 239 -0.88 16.33 -28.02
N LYS A 240 -1.86 16.01 -28.89
CA LYS A 240 -1.64 15.06 -30.00
C LYS A 240 -0.60 15.61 -31.00
N ALA A 241 -0.66 16.88 -31.32
CA ALA A 241 0.33 17.53 -32.16
C ALA A 241 1.73 17.49 -31.54
N ASN A 242 1.85 17.71 -30.24
CA ASN A 242 3.13 17.61 -29.51
C ASN A 242 3.73 16.20 -29.60
N VAL A 243 2.92 15.16 -29.54
CA VAL A 243 3.39 13.78 -29.74
C VAL A 243 3.93 13.59 -31.16
N ASN A 244 3.22 14.08 -32.17
CA ASN A 244 3.58 13.89 -33.58
C ASN A 244 4.77 14.77 -34.01
N ASP A 245 4.83 16.01 -33.53
CA ASP A 245 5.72 17.03 -34.07
C ASP A 245 6.85 17.37 -33.09
N ASN A 246 6.68 17.20 -31.79
CA ASN A 246 7.62 17.66 -30.77
C ASN A 246 8.21 16.52 -29.91
N GLY A 247 8.05 15.27 -30.33
CA GLY A 247 8.74 14.14 -29.75
C GLY A 247 8.28 13.75 -28.35
N TYR A 248 7.05 14.08 -27.97
CA TYR A 248 6.49 13.58 -26.71
C TYR A 248 6.19 12.08 -26.80
N TYR A 249 6.38 11.37 -25.69
CA TYR A 249 6.03 9.96 -25.62
C TYR A 249 4.54 9.78 -25.82
N LYS A 250 4.15 8.85 -26.68
CA LYS A 250 2.76 8.57 -26.98
C LYS A 250 2.12 7.80 -25.84
N TRP A 251 1.00 8.31 -25.33
CA TRP A 251 0.16 7.56 -24.40
C TRP A 251 -0.41 6.31 -25.08
N LYS A 252 -0.37 5.19 -24.35
CA LYS A 252 -1.10 3.98 -24.69
C LYS A 252 -2.03 3.61 -23.54
N ASP A 253 -3.27 3.34 -23.85
CA ASP A 253 -4.21 2.84 -22.86
C ASP A 253 -3.68 1.57 -22.22
N THR A 254 -3.97 1.42 -20.95
CA THR A 254 -3.43 0.30 -20.16
C THR A 254 -4.52 -0.38 -19.38
N TRP A 255 -4.44 -1.70 -19.29
CA TRP A 255 -5.37 -2.50 -18.52
C TRP A 255 -4.63 -3.43 -17.57
N MET A 256 -5.33 -3.81 -16.51
CA MET A 256 -4.90 -4.85 -15.60
C MET A 256 -6.12 -5.63 -15.14
N PHE A 257 -5.99 -6.94 -15.02
CA PHE A 257 -6.99 -7.75 -14.38
C PHE A 257 -6.33 -8.79 -13.48
N GLY A 258 -7.10 -9.30 -12.54
CA GLY A 258 -6.58 -10.27 -11.61
C GLY A 258 -7.65 -11.00 -10.83
N THR A 259 -7.18 -11.93 -10.03
CA THR A 259 -8.00 -12.68 -9.09
C THR A 259 -7.20 -12.93 -7.82
N ALA A 260 -7.90 -13.01 -6.70
CA ALA A 260 -7.32 -13.31 -5.40
C ALA A 260 -8.18 -14.32 -4.65
N LEU A 261 -7.53 -15.38 -4.18
CA LEU A 261 -8.14 -16.39 -3.33
C LEU A 261 -7.60 -16.23 -1.91
N THR A 262 -8.49 -16.01 -0.96
CA THR A 262 -8.12 -15.93 0.45
C THR A 262 -8.67 -17.13 1.20
N GLN A 263 -7.78 -17.89 1.83
CA GLN A 263 -8.12 -19.00 2.70
C GLN A 263 -7.80 -18.63 4.15
N LYS A 264 -8.79 -18.68 5.01
CA LYS A 264 -8.60 -18.59 6.47
C LYS A 264 -8.44 -19.99 7.06
N PHE A 265 -7.58 -20.11 8.07
CA PHE A 265 -7.31 -21.39 8.73
C PHE A 265 -8.03 -21.48 10.06
N ASN A 266 -8.47 -22.68 10.44
CA ASN A 266 -9.24 -22.91 11.68
C ASN A 266 -8.44 -22.59 12.95
N ASN A 267 -7.13 -22.81 12.93
CA ASN A 267 -6.23 -22.52 14.06
C ASN A 267 -5.73 -21.08 14.10
N GLY A 268 -6.29 -20.20 13.27
CA GLY A 268 -5.85 -18.82 13.08
C GLY A 268 -4.87 -18.67 11.92
N GLY A 269 -4.79 -17.46 11.41
CA GLY A 269 -4.01 -17.17 10.22
C GLY A 269 -4.83 -17.29 8.94
N PHE A 270 -4.16 -16.96 7.84
CA PHE A 270 -4.74 -16.95 6.50
C PHE A 270 -3.64 -17.06 5.46
N ASN A 271 -4.01 -17.39 4.24
CA ASN A 271 -3.14 -17.19 3.07
C ASN A 271 -3.94 -16.66 1.90
N GLU A 272 -3.39 -15.68 1.21
CA GLU A 272 -3.95 -15.09 0.00
C GLU A 272 -3.08 -15.46 -1.19
N PHE A 273 -3.70 -15.92 -2.25
CA PHE A 273 -3.05 -16.22 -3.53
C PHE A 273 -3.62 -15.30 -4.59
N SER A 274 -2.77 -14.52 -5.24
CA SER A 274 -3.19 -13.57 -6.27
C SER A 274 -2.52 -13.88 -7.60
N PHE A 275 -3.29 -13.72 -8.67
CA PHE A 275 -2.80 -13.70 -10.05
C PHE A 275 -3.17 -12.36 -10.66
N LEU A 276 -2.21 -11.70 -11.31
CA LEU A 276 -2.39 -10.41 -11.95
C LEU A 276 -1.79 -10.43 -13.35
N MET A 277 -2.43 -9.75 -14.29
CA MET A 277 -1.94 -9.57 -15.65
C MET A 277 -2.20 -8.15 -16.09
N ALA A 278 -1.24 -7.55 -16.79
CA ALA A 278 -1.31 -6.17 -17.23
C ALA A 278 -0.57 -5.96 -18.55
N ASN A 279 -0.89 -4.86 -19.23
CA ASN A 279 -0.13 -4.39 -20.39
C ASN A 279 0.38 -2.96 -20.18
N ASN A 280 1.16 -2.48 -21.11
CA ASN A 280 1.67 -1.11 -21.19
C ASN A 280 2.22 -0.59 -19.84
N SER A 281 1.81 0.58 -19.39
CA SER A 281 2.42 1.19 -18.19
C SER A 281 2.12 0.42 -16.89
N LEU A 282 0.97 -0.22 -16.76
CA LEU A 282 0.72 -1.09 -15.62
C LEU A 282 1.63 -2.32 -15.60
N ALA A 283 1.93 -2.90 -16.78
CA ALA A 283 2.92 -3.98 -16.90
C ALA A 283 4.33 -3.51 -16.54
N SER A 284 4.69 -2.29 -16.90
CA SER A 284 5.99 -1.70 -16.52
C SER A 284 6.20 -1.66 -15.01
N SER A 285 5.14 -1.44 -14.24
CA SER A 285 5.18 -1.46 -12.77
C SER A 285 5.58 -2.83 -12.23
N PHE A 286 5.25 -3.92 -12.92
CA PHE A 286 5.57 -5.27 -12.47
C PHE A 286 7.08 -5.56 -12.57
N SER A 287 7.80 -4.85 -13.43
CA SER A 287 9.24 -5.04 -13.62
C SER A 287 10.10 -4.30 -12.60
N ARG A 288 9.51 -3.49 -11.73
CA ARG A 288 10.25 -2.74 -10.72
C ARG A 288 10.54 -3.61 -9.51
N TYR A 289 11.81 -3.69 -9.12
CA TYR A 289 12.21 -4.51 -7.97
C TYR A 289 12.16 -3.74 -6.64
N THR A 290 12.09 -2.41 -6.66
CA THR A 290 12.11 -1.55 -5.47
C THR A 290 10.74 -1.31 -4.87
N ASP A 291 9.77 -0.97 -5.73
CA ASP A 291 8.36 -0.80 -5.39
C ASP A 291 7.54 -1.30 -6.58
N SER A 292 6.70 -2.26 -6.36
CA SER A 292 5.97 -2.94 -7.42
C SER A 292 4.48 -2.66 -7.43
N SER A 293 4.01 -1.64 -6.69
CA SER A 293 2.61 -1.21 -6.78
C SER A 293 2.27 -0.83 -8.21
N PRO A 294 1.19 -1.37 -8.80
CA PRO A 294 0.79 -1.03 -10.16
C PRO A 294 0.40 0.43 -10.28
N ASN A 295 0.97 1.13 -11.25
CA ASN A 295 0.69 2.53 -11.54
C ASN A 295 0.68 2.77 -13.04
N THR A 296 -0.11 3.74 -13.50
CA THR A 296 -0.17 4.16 -14.91
C THR A 296 1.00 5.07 -15.28
N ALA A 297 1.72 5.60 -14.30
CA ALA A 297 2.88 6.46 -14.50
C ALA A 297 3.89 6.22 -13.37
N PHE A 298 5.15 6.50 -13.62
CA PHE A 298 6.21 6.39 -12.63
C PHE A 298 6.32 7.71 -11.87
N ASN A 299 5.89 7.71 -10.60
CA ASN A 299 5.84 8.93 -9.77
C ASN A 299 5.11 10.10 -10.46
N GLY A 300 3.99 9.81 -11.12
CA GLY A 300 3.21 10.81 -11.86
C GLY A 300 3.79 11.18 -13.22
N ARG A 301 4.95 10.63 -13.58
CA ARG A 301 5.66 10.93 -14.85
C ARG A 301 5.42 9.80 -15.84
N TYR A 302 4.94 10.16 -17.02
CA TYR A 302 4.77 9.23 -18.13
C TYR A 302 5.86 9.46 -19.19
N TYR A 303 6.73 8.50 -19.33
CA TYR A 303 7.82 8.52 -20.29
C TYR A 303 8.15 7.10 -20.74
N GLY A 304 8.81 6.99 -21.87
CA GLY A 304 9.23 5.73 -22.43
C GLY A 304 8.27 5.21 -23.51
N ASP A 305 8.81 4.37 -24.37
CA ASP A 305 8.05 3.75 -25.45
C ASP A 305 7.35 2.49 -24.96
N HIS A 306 6.19 2.67 -24.34
CA HIS A 306 5.38 1.54 -23.91
C HIS A 306 4.93 0.73 -25.12
N THR A 307 5.20 -0.56 -25.08
CA THR A 307 4.83 -1.50 -26.12
C THR A 307 3.54 -2.23 -25.74
N ASN A 308 3.01 -3.05 -26.65
CA ASN A 308 1.82 -3.86 -26.36
C ASN A 308 2.16 -5.17 -25.62
N GLY A 309 3.35 -5.26 -25.04
CA GLY A 309 3.76 -6.39 -24.24
C GLY A 309 2.94 -6.56 -22.97
N THR A 310 2.98 -7.74 -22.40
CA THR A 310 2.22 -8.12 -21.21
C THR A 310 3.13 -8.63 -20.11
N ALA A 311 2.67 -8.46 -18.88
CA ALA A 311 3.31 -9.02 -17.70
C ALA A 311 2.30 -9.74 -16.83
N ILE A 312 2.76 -10.78 -16.15
CA ILE A 312 1.99 -11.53 -15.16
C ILE A 312 2.68 -11.49 -13.81
N ARG A 313 1.91 -11.68 -12.77
CA ARG A 313 2.40 -11.74 -11.39
C ARG A 313 1.59 -12.73 -10.59
N LEU A 314 2.29 -13.60 -9.86
CA LEU A 314 1.72 -14.51 -8.87
C LEU A 314 2.20 -14.06 -7.49
N VAL A 315 1.30 -13.96 -6.52
CA VAL A 315 1.62 -13.58 -5.16
C VAL A 315 1.00 -14.58 -4.19
N SER A 316 1.79 -15.05 -3.23
CA SER A 316 1.31 -15.73 -2.05
C SER A 316 1.70 -14.89 -0.85
N GLN A 317 0.76 -14.63 0.05
CA GLN A 317 1.05 -13.96 1.31
C GLN A 317 0.12 -14.41 2.41
N GLY A 318 0.62 -14.42 3.63
CA GLY A 318 -0.18 -14.75 4.78
C GLY A 318 0.64 -15.23 5.95
N GLU A 319 -0.03 -15.83 6.90
CA GLU A 319 0.58 -16.39 8.10
C GLU A 319 -0.15 -17.64 8.54
N THR A 320 0.58 -18.56 9.16
CA THR A 320 0.02 -19.81 9.68
C THR A 320 0.68 -20.22 10.98
N TYR A 321 -0.12 -20.75 11.90
CA TYR A 321 0.39 -21.36 13.13
C TYR A 321 0.78 -22.80 12.85
N LEU A 322 2.07 -23.11 12.97
CA LEU A 322 2.56 -24.49 12.87
C LEU A 322 2.30 -25.25 14.16
N THR A 323 2.42 -24.58 15.29
CA THR A 323 2.07 -25.04 16.62
C THR A 323 1.50 -23.86 17.41
N ASP A 324 1.07 -24.07 18.64
CA ASP A 324 0.63 -22.99 19.52
C ASP A 324 1.74 -21.97 19.81
N ASN A 325 3.00 -22.37 19.65
CA ASN A 325 4.18 -21.54 19.96
C ASN A 325 4.97 -21.09 18.74
N VAL A 326 4.57 -21.52 17.52
CA VAL A 326 5.30 -21.17 16.29
C VAL A 326 4.33 -20.67 15.24
N ILE A 327 4.58 -19.45 14.76
CA ILE A 327 3.85 -18.83 13.66
C ILE A 327 4.83 -18.49 12.54
N VAL A 328 4.43 -18.66 11.30
CA VAL A 328 5.25 -18.34 10.11
C VAL A 328 4.46 -17.45 9.17
N ALA A 329 5.03 -16.29 8.85
CA ALA A 329 4.52 -15.43 7.77
C ALA A 329 5.30 -15.65 6.49
N ASN A 330 4.64 -15.47 5.35
CA ASN A 330 5.25 -15.58 4.03
C ASN A 330 4.83 -14.46 3.10
N ALA A 331 5.71 -14.12 2.18
CA ALA A 331 5.41 -13.34 0.98
C ALA A 331 6.26 -13.90 -0.16
N LEU A 332 5.62 -14.55 -1.12
CA LEU A 332 6.27 -15.17 -2.27
C LEU A 332 5.72 -14.51 -3.53
N VAL A 333 6.61 -14.05 -4.42
CA VAL A 333 6.22 -13.38 -5.65
C VAL A 333 6.99 -13.94 -6.82
N TYR A 334 6.26 -14.27 -7.89
CA TYR A 334 6.80 -14.55 -9.19
C TYR A 334 6.22 -13.56 -10.18
N SER A 335 7.06 -12.90 -10.96
CA SER A 335 6.63 -11.98 -12.02
C SER A 335 7.39 -12.26 -13.30
N ARG A 336 6.72 -12.11 -14.43
CA ARG A 336 7.32 -12.26 -15.75
C ARG A 336 6.65 -11.29 -16.71
N GLY A 337 7.43 -10.71 -17.61
CA GLY A 337 6.92 -9.87 -18.68
C GLY A 337 7.68 -10.08 -19.97
N GLU A 338 6.99 -9.88 -21.08
CA GLU A 338 7.56 -9.99 -22.43
C GLU A 338 7.20 -8.74 -23.21
N ASP A 339 8.20 -8.19 -23.91
CA ASP A 339 8.06 -7.04 -24.78
C ASP A 339 7.38 -5.84 -24.07
N ILE A 340 7.85 -5.52 -22.87
CA ILE A 340 7.34 -4.41 -22.07
C ILE A 340 8.35 -3.25 -22.07
N TYR A 341 7.91 -2.08 -21.58
CA TYR A 341 8.83 -1.02 -21.21
C TYR A 341 9.28 -1.21 -19.76
N SER A 342 10.60 -1.34 -19.57
CA SER A 342 11.22 -1.33 -18.25
C SER A 342 11.86 0.03 -17.99
N TYR A 343 11.65 0.56 -16.79
CA TYR A 343 12.27 1.83 -16.39
C TYR A 343 13.79 1.71 -16.22
N GLU A 344 14.31 0.50 -16.12
CA GLU A 344 15.75 0.25 -16.01
C GLU A 344 16.40 -0.11 -17.35
N THR A 345 15.76 -0.91 -18.19
CA THR A 345 16.35 -1.45 -19.42
C THR A 345 15.68 -0.97 -20.70
N GLY A 346 14.64 -0.15 -20.61
CA GLY A 346 13.99 0.49 -21.74
C GLY A 346 12.90 -0.33 -22.41
N ALA A 347 12.53 0.11 -23.62
CA ALA A 347 11.49 -0.52 -24.42
C ALA A 347 11.90 -1.92 -24.88
N HIS A 348 10.91 -2.76 -25.20
CA HIS A 348 11.10 -4.11 -25.71
C HIS A 348 11.96 -4.98 -24.78
N SER A 349 11.77 -4.80 -23.49
CA SER A 349 12.44 -5.60 -22.45
C SER A 349 11.59 -6.78 -22.04
N ASP A 350 12.28 -7.88 -21.74
CA ASP A 350 11.71 -9.04 -21.05
C ASP A 350 12.26 -9.06 -19.63
N PHE A 351 11.48 -9.55 -18.68
CA PHE A 351 11.97 -9.73 -17.32
C PHE A 351 11.38 -10.96 -16.66
N THR A 352 12.12 -11.50 -15.70
CA THR A 352 11.66 -12.55 -14.78
C THR A 352 12.12 -12.19 -13.37
N SER A 353 11.24 -12.28 -12.39
CA SER A 353 11.53 -11.92 -11.00
C SER A 353 10.98 -12.95 -10.03
N TYR A 354 11.82 -13.32 -9.06
CA TYR A 354 11.46 -14.19 -7.94
C TYR A 354 11.75 -13.45 -6.64
N ARG A 355 10.79 -13.47 -5.71
CA ARG A 355 10.94 -12.89 -4.38
C ARG A 355 10.40 -13.85 -3.36
N ALA A 356 11.15 -14.07 -2.28
CA ALA A 356 10.71 -14.92 -1.18
C ALA A 356 11.09 -14.27 0.13
N VAL A 357 10.08 -14.04 0.99
CA VAL A 357 10.27 -13.56 2.36
C VAL A 357 9.51 -14.49 3.29
N ILE A 358 10.21 -15.05 4.27
CA ILE A 358 9.64 -15.97 5.24
C ILE A 358 10.07 -15.51 6.64
N ARG A 359 9.10 -15.38 7.55
CA ARG A 359 9.33 -14.95 8.92
C ARG A 359 8.79 -16.00 9.90
N PRO A 360 9.59 -17.01 10.28
CA PRO A 360 9.26 -17.88 11.40
C PRO A 360 9.46 -17.14 12.72
N SER A 361 8.54 -17.32 13.66
CA SER A 361 8.57 -16.65 14.96
C SER A 361 8.17 -17.60 16.06
N TYR A 362 8.89 -17.56 17.18
CA TYR A 362 8.57 -18.31 18.38
C TYR A 362 7.79 -17.43 19.35
N ILE A 363 6.64 -17.90 19.77
CA ILE A 363 5.73 -17.23 20.69
C ILE A 363 6.08 -17.67 22.11
N TRP A 364 6.76 -16.79 22.86
CA TRP A 364 7.08 -17.05 24.26
C TRP A 364 5.85 -16.93 25.14
N ASP A 365 5.06 -15.91 24.92
CA ASP A 365 3.77 -15.64 25.53
C ASP A 365 3.00 -14.65 24.65
N LYS A 366 1.85 -14.16 25.11
CA LYS A 366 1.02 -13.21 24.36
C LYS A 366 1.74 -11.91 24.01
N TYR A 367 2.74 -11.53 24.78
CA TYR A 367 3.41 -10.23 24.69
C TYR A 367 4.83 -10.29 24.12
N ASN A 368 5.38 -11.47 23.94
CA ASN A 368 6.77 -11.65 23.56
C ASN A 368 6.94 -12.68 22.47
N GLN A 369 7.62 -12.26 21.38
CA GLN A 369 8.02 -13.16 20.30
C GLN A 369 9.47 -12.89 19.90
N SER A 370 10.16 -13.96 19.51
CA SER A 370 11.47 -13.88 18.88
C SER A 370 11.46 -14.64 17.58
N GLY A 371 12.12 -14.11 16.56
CA GLY A 371 12.10 -14.77 15.26
C GLY A 371 13.23 -14.31 14.35
N VAL A 372 13.16 -14.84 13.14
CA VAL A 372 14.04 -14.49 12.05
C VAL A 372 13.21 -14.24 10.80
N GLU A 373 13.59 -13.21 10.04
CA GLU A 373 13.05 -13.03 8.70
C GLU A 373 14.16 -13.28 7.68
N LEU A 374 13.88 -14.18 6.74
CA LEU A 374 14.77 -14.53 5.65
C LEU A 374 14.15 -14.04 4.34
N ALA A 375 14.90 -13.28 3.57
CA ALA A 375 14.46 -12.75 2.30
C ALA A 375 15.50 -12.95 1.21
N TYR A 376 15.04 -13.28 0.02
CA TYR A 376 15.87 -13.41 -1.17
C TYR A 376 15.09 -12.94 -2.38
N PHE A 377 15.76 -12.25 -3.30
CA PHE A 377 15.18 -11.96 -4.61
C PHE A 377 16.19 -12.11 -5.73
N ASN A 378 15.67 -12.34 -6.93
CA ASN A 378 16.45 -12.42 -8.15
C ASN A 378 15.58 -11.90 -9.30
N GLN A 379 16.07 -10.88 -9.98
CA GLN A 379 15.42 -10.36 -11.18
C GLN A 379 16.43 -10.31 -12.32
N GLU A 380 16.02 -10.81 -13.48
CA GLU A 380 16.77 -10.70 -14.72
C GLU A 380 15.95 -9.97 -15.76
N ASN A 381 16.50 -8.89 -16.29
CA ASN A 381 15.95 -8.17 -17.44
C ASN A 381 16.80 -8.46 -18.67
N LYS A 382 16.14 -8.55 -19.82
CA LYS A 382 16.78 -8.66 -21.12
C LYS A 382 16.30 -7.48 -21.97
N ASP A 383 17.23 -6.64 -22.41
CA ASP A 383 16.88 -5.49 -23.24
C ASP A 383 16.60 -5.89 -24.70
N GLN A 384 16.21 -4.90 -25.52
CA GLN A 384 15.89 -5.15 -26.94
C GLN A 384 17.07 -5.65 -27.77
N LEU A 385 18.30 -5.46 -27.32
CA LEU A 385 19.52 -5.95 -27.98
C LEU A 385 19.91 -7.35 -27.48
N GLY A 386 19.16 -7.93 -26.58
CA GLY A 386 19.44 -9.24 -26.01
C GLY A 386 20.42 -9.25 -24.85
N VAL A 387 20.84 -8.07 -24.36
CA VAL A 387 21.74 -7.96 -23.22
C VAL A 387 20.97 -8.22 -21.94
N LYS A 388 21.53 -9.06 -21.06
CA LYS A 388 20.94 -9.46 -19.80
C LYS A 388 21.53 -8.65 -18.65
N TYR A 389 20.65 -8.20 -17.73
CA TYR A 389 20.99 -7.46 -16.53
C TYR A 389 20.36 -8.19 -15.35
N LYS A 390 21.13 -8.38 -14.29
CA LYS A 390 20.69 -9.12 -13.12
C LYS A 390 20.80 -8.28 -11.86
N GLU A 391 19.75 -8.33 -11.06
CA GLU A 391 19.70 -7.77 -9.73
C GLU A 391 19.30 -8.87 -8.76
N SER A 392 20.06 -9.05 -7.69
CA SER A 392 19.73 -10.06 -6.68
C SER A 392 20.37 -9.74 -5.35
N GLY A 393 19.80 -10.27 -4.30
CA GLY A 393 20.34 -10.11 -2.96
C GLY A 393 19.54 -10.87 -1.92
N TYR A 394 20.03 -10.84 -0.69
CA TYR A 394 19.35 -11.46 0.43
C TYR A 394 19.42 -10.58 1.69
N LYS A 395 18.48 -10.83 2.57
CA LYS A 395 18.37 -10.15 3.87
C LYS A 395 18.09 -11.19 4.94
N THR A 396 18.77 -11.07 6.08
CA THR A 396 18.50 -11.84 7.29
C THR A 396 18.29 -10.87 8.43
N THR A 397 17.13 -10.93 9.08
CA THR A 397 16.77 -10.08 10.22
C THR A 397 16.46 -10.97 11.42
N LEU A 398 17.21 -10.80 12.50
CA LEU A 398 16.92 -11.40 13.81
C LEU A 398 16.17 -10.37 14.63
N TYR A 399 15.13 -10.79 15.38
CA TYR A 399 14.37 -9.85 16.17
C TYR A 399 13.75 -10.44 17.41
N HIS A 400 13.46 -9.55 18.35
CA HIS A 400 12.52 -9.74 19.43
C HIS A 400 11.45 -8.65 19.38
N ALA A 401 10.19 -9.03 19.58
CA ALA A 401 9.06 -8.12 19.51
C ALA A 401 8.26 -8.13 20.82
N PHE A 402 7.93 -6.95 21.29
CA PHE A 402 6.88 -6.74 22.29
C PHE A 402 5.56 -6.54 21.54
N LYS A 403 4.54 -7.31 21.92
CA LYS A 403 3.27 -7.41 21.22
C LYS A 403 2.10 -7.38 22.19
N VAL A 404 0.89 -7.36 21.64
CA VAL A 404 -0.36 -7.48 22.43
C VAL A 404 -1.16 -8.72 22.04
N ASP A 405 -0.76 -9.40 20.98
CA ASP A 405 -1.30 -10.68 20.53
C ASP A 405 -0.28 -11.37 19.61
N THR A 406 -0.55 -12.57 19.16
CA THR A 406 0.43 -13.44 18.52
C THR A 406 0.54 -13.28 17.00
N SER A 407 -0.46 -12.73 16.31
CA SER A 407 -0.41 -12.54 14.87
C SER A 407 0.78 -11.66 14.45
N LEU A 408 1.49 -12.07 13.40
CA LEU A 408 2.59 -11.30 12.82
C LEU A 408 2.11 -10.14 11.95
N LEU A 409 0.99 -10.33 11.25
CA LEU A 409 0.52 -9.39 10.24
C LEU A 409 -0.65 -8.52 10.70
N THR A 410 -1.42 -8.95 11.70
CA THR A 410 -2.66 -8.27 12.10
C THR A 410 -2.67 -7.74 13.52
N SER A 411 -1.66 -8.04 14.34
CA SER A 411 -1.61 -7.60 15.74
C SER A 411 -0.70 -6.40 15.92
N ARG A 412 -1.26 -5.31 16.41
CA ARG A 412 -0.55 -4.06 16.77
C ARG A 412 -1.21 -3.44 18.00
N PRO A 413 -0.53 -2.66 18.86
CA PRO A 413 0.85 -2.15 18.68
C PRO A 413 1.92 -3.22 18.81
N GLU A 414 3.06 -2.94 18.21
CA GLU A 414 4.24 -3.80 18.26
C GLU A 414 5.50 -2.95 18.33
N ILE A 415 6.46 -3.37 19.14
CA ILE A 415 7.81 -2.79 19.18
C ILE A 415 8.79 -3.91 18.84
N ARG A 416 9.55 -3.74 17.75
CA ARG A 416 10.50 -4.73 17.27
C ARG A 416 11.93 -4.24 17.45
N PHE A 417 12.71 -5.00 18.18
CA PHE A 417 14.17 -4.83 18.26
C PHE A 417 14.80 -5.78 17.26
N TYR A 418 15.67 -5.28 16.38
CA TYR A 418 16.19 -6.10 15.29
C TYR A 418 17.68 -5.88 15.02
N GLY A 419 18.32 -6.90 14.46
CA GLY A 419 19.61 -6.82 13.79
C GLY A 419 19.45 -7.41 12.39
N THR A 420 19.94 -6.71 11.36
CA THR A 420 19.76 -7.10 9.96
C THR A 420 21.08 -7.11 9.22
N TYR A 421 21.26 -8.16 8.42
CA TYR A 421 22.32 -8.23 7.41
C TYR A 421 21.70 -8.28 6.03
N ILE A 422 22.14 -7.36 5.14
CA ILE A 422 21.73 -7.31 3.73
C ILE A 422 22.96 -7.42 2.86
N HIS A 423 22.90 -8.28 1.84
CA HIS A 423 23.98 -8.45 0.89
C HIS A 423 23.44 -8.39 -0.55
N ALA A 424 24.02 -7.48 -1.35
CA ALA A 424 23.74 -7.37 -2.79
C ALA A 424 24.65 -8.33 -3.55
N LEU A 425 24.07 -9.31 -4.22
CA LEU A 425 24.80 -10.33 -4.99
C LEU A 425 25.06 -9.89 -6.41
N ASN A 426 24.04 -9.36 -7.09
CA ASN A 426 24.12 -8.79 -8.44
C ASN A 426 23.44 -7.43 -8.42
N ASN A 427 24.02 -6.48 -9.12
CA ASN A 427 23.62 -5.07 -9.05
C ASN A 427 23.78 -4.39 -10.41
N GLU A 428 23.19 -4.99 -11.45
CA GLU A 428 23.35 -4.54 -12.82
C GLU A 428 22.20 -3.66 -13.31
N LEU A 429 21.04 -3.67 -12.60
CA LEU A 429 19.89 -2.85 -12.99
C LEU A 429 20.00 -1.41 -12.49
N ASP A 430 20.57 -1.17 -11.33
CA ASP A 430 20.46 0.11 -10.64
C ASP A 430 21.79 0.63 -10.03
N ASN A 431 22.86 -0.10 -10.12
CA ASN A 431 24.19 0.28 -9.60
C ASN A 431 24.15 0.74 -8.13
N PHE A 432 23.33 0.10 -7.31
CA PHE A 432 23.21 0.43 -5.91
C PHE A 432 24.46 -0.01 -5.13
N SER A 433 24.88 0.78 -4.16
CA SER A 433 25.88 0.36 -3.16
C SER A 433 25.52 0.91 -1.78
N PHE A 434 25.90 0.17 -0.75
CA PHE A 434 25.93 0.67 0.61
C PHE A 434 27.10 1.65 0.81
N ALA A 435 27.25 2.21 2.02
CA ALA A 435 28.30 3.18 2.29
C ALA A 435 29.70 2.62 1.90
N ASP A 436 30.58 3.50 1.41
CA ASP A 436 31.91 3.16 0.90
C ASP A 436 31.90 2.15 -0.24
N GLU A 437 30.85 2.21 -1.07
CA GLU A 437 30.67 1.31 -2.23
C GLU A 437 30.66 -0.17 -1.85
N LYS A 438 30.25 -0.51 -0.62
CA LYS A 438 30.15 -1.89 -0.15
C LYS A 438 28.89 -2.57 -0.69
N ASN A 439 28.99 -3.90 -0.81
CA ASN A 439 27.89 -4.75 -1.26
C ASN A 439 27.00 -5.21 -0.11
N ASP A 440 27.34 -4.90 1.14
CA ASP A 440 26.63 -5.38 2.31
C ASP A 440 26.49 -4.32 3.40
N GLN A 441 25.60 -4.58 4.34
CA GLN A 441 25.39 -3.73 5.49
C GLN A 441 24.89 -4.56 6.66
N PHE A 442 25.49 -4.33 7.83
CA PHE A 442 24.91 -4.69 9.11
C PHE A 442 24.22 -3.47 9.71
N ALA A 443 22.98 -3.65 10.15
CA ALA A 443 22.23 -2.62 10.84
C ALA A 443 21.54 -3.20 12.06
N ALA A 444 21.33 -2.34 13.05
CA ALA A 444 20.54 -2.67 14.23
C ALA A 444 19.58 -1.52 14.52
N GLY A 445 18.45 -1.82 15.07
CA GLY A 445 17.48 -0.79 15.37
C GLY A 445 16.26 -1.27 16.14
N VAL A 446 15.33 -0.35 16.29
CA VAL A 446 14.04 -0.58 16.93
C VAL A 446 12.98 0.19 16.15
N GLN A 447 11.84 -0.46 15.94
CA GLN A 447 10.71 0.16 15.25
C GLN A 447 9.41 -0.12 16.01
N ALA A 448 8.62 0.92 16.20
CA ALA A 448 7.26 0.82 16.67
C ALA A 448 6.31 0.87 15.48
N GLU A 449 5.25 0.07 15.53
CA GLU A 449 4.18 0.09 14.55
C GLU A 449 2.84 -0.05 15.27
N VAL A 450 1.89 0.82 14.94
CA VAL A 450 0.59 0.88 15.60
C VAL A 450 -0.49 1.31 14.63
N TRP A 451 -1.68 0.76 14.82
CA TRP A 451 -2.92 1.26 14.22
C TRP A 451 -4.05 1.25 15.23
N TRP A 452 -5.00 2.12 15.02
CA TRP A 452 -6.18 2.24 15.90
C TRP A 452 -7.40 2.72 15.14
#